data_3f9f589bcc61dc891584b3690d71f0b3
#
_entry.id   3f9f589bcc61dc891584b3690d71f0b3
#
_cell.length_a   1.000
_cell.length_b   1.000
_cell.length_c   1.000
_cell.angle_alpha   90.00
_cell.angle_beta   90.00
_cell.angle_gamma   90.00
#
_symmetry.space_group_name_H-M   'P 1'
#
loop_
_entity.id
_entity.type
_entity.pdbx_description
1 polymer ?
#
loop_
_entity_poly.entity_id
_entity_poly.type
_entity_poly.pdbx_seq_one_letter_code
_entity_poly.pdbx_strand_id
1 'polypeptide(L)'
;MADLVFAGLSYEEIVCKYAQTVTGVCVMRLQNYADAEDCFQNTFLKLLSKAPSFKNEEHLKSWLIKVAIHECYNYIKKNKKILSFHDLPVDPVYYSDDRFDVSWAMMKVEAKYREILYLHYCENYKVNEIAEILGKNPNTVKVMLKRGREKLKKVYGGDDNE
;
A
#
# COMPACT_ATOMS: atom_id res chain seq x y z
N MET A 1 -32.47 -0.05 -10.28
CA MET A 1 -31.51 -0.79 -9.45
C MET A 1 -31.12 0.07 -8.26
N ALA A 2 -31.19 -0.49 -7.08
CA ALA A 2 -30.68 0.21 -5.92
C ALA A 2 -29.17 0.37 -6.05
N ASP A 3 -28.65 1.56 -5.88
CA ASP A 3 -27.22 1.80 -5.87
C ASP A 3 -26.60 1.09 -4.66
N LEU A 4 -25.51 0.36 -4.89
CA LEU A 4 -24.77 -0.26 -3.80
C LEU A 4 -24.11 0.82 -2.96
N VAL A 5 -24.40 0.81 -1.67
CA VAL A 5 -23.88 1.79 -0.71
C VAL A 5 -23.07 1.05 0.36
N PHE A 6 -21.88 1.56 0.64
CA PHE A 6 -20.97 1.02 1.65
C PHE A 6 -20.53 2.16 2.57
N ALA A 7 -20.80 2.03 3.86
CA ALA A 7 -20.46 3.08 4.84
C ALA A 7 -20.98 4.47 4.43
N GLY A 8 -22.15 4.52 3.83
CA GLY A 8 -22.76 5.78 3.38
C GLY A 8 -22.29 6.31 2.04
N LEU A 9 -21.40 5.63 1.36
CA LEU A 9 -20.85 6.04 0.06
C LEU A 9 -21.27 5.07 -1.04
N SER A 10 -21.50 5.59 -2.25
CA SER A 10 -21.70 4.75 -3.43
C SER A 10 -20.39 4.09 -3.84
N TYR A 11 -20.49 3.02 -4.63
CA TYR A 11 -19.31 2.36 -5.18
C TYR A 11 -18.40 3.33 -5.94
N GLU A 12 -18.97 4.16 -6.79
CA GLU A 12 -18.22 5.15 -7.57
C GLU A 12 -17.51 6.17 -6.69
N GLU A 13 -18.18 6.65 -5.64
CA GLU A 13 -17.58 7.56 -4.66
C GLU A 13 -16.38 6.91 -3.95
N ILE A 14 -16.51 5.64 -3.60
CA ILE A 14 -15.43 4.89 -2.95
C ILE A 14 -14.24 4.73 -3.89
N VAL A 15 -14.48 4.34 -5.13
CA VAL A 15 -13.40 4.20 -6.12
C VAL A 15 -12.69 5.53 -6.30
N CYS A 16 -13.41 6.62 -6.49
CA CYS A 16 -12.81 7.94 -6.65
C CYS A 16 -12.00 8.37 -5.42
N LYS A 17 -12.53 8.13 -4.24
CA LYS A 17 -11.91 8.58 -2.99
C LYS A 17 -10.67 7.77 -2.62
N TYR A 18 -10.69 6.46 -2.83
CA TYR A 18 -9.65 5.55 -2.37
C TYR A 18 -8.78 4.95 -3.48
N ALA A 19 -8.99 5.35 -4.73
CA ALA A 19 -8.18 4.86 -5.84
C ALA A 19 -6.68 5.09 -5.62
N GLN A 20 -6.32 6.29 -5.18
CA GLN A 20 -4.92 6.65 -4.94
C GLN A 20 -4.32 5.86 -3.77
N THR A 21 -5.08 5.68 -2.70
CA THR A 21 -4.67 4.89 -1.54
C THR A 21 -4.40 3.44 -1.93
N VAL A 22 -5.33 2.81 -2.63
CA VAL A 22 -5.20 1.40 -3.05
C VAL A 22 -4.05 1.25 -4.05
N THR A 23 -3.96 2.16 -5.01
CA THR A 23 -2.83 2.17 -5.97
C THR A 23 -1.51 2.27 -5.23
N GLY A 24 -1.41 3.20 -4.28
CA GLY A 24 -0.20 3.40 -3.48
C GLY A 24 0.23 2.14 -2.73
N VAL A 25 -0.70 1.47 -2.07
CA VAL A 25 -0.44 0.22 -1.36
C VAL A 25 0.11 -0.84 -2.32
N CYS A 26 -0.53 -1.02 -3.47
CA CYS A 26 -0.13 -2.02 -4.45
C CYS A 26 1.25 -1.71 -5.06
N VAL A 27 1.49 -0.46 -5.42
CA VAL A 27 2.76 -0.01 -6.00
C VAL A 27 3.90 -0.16 -5.00
N MET A 28 3.67 0.21 -3.74
CA MET A 28 4.69 0.08 -2.69
C MET A 28 5.11 -1.37 -2.48
N ARG A 29 4.20 -2.30 -2.68
CA ARG A 29 4.50 -3.73 -2.52
C ARG A 29 5.11 -4.35 -3.77
N LEU A 30 4.58 -4.05 -4.96
CA LEU A 30 4.91 -4.76 -6.19
C LEU A 30 5.99 -4.07 -7.04
N GLN A 31 6.15 -2.77 -6.92
CA GLN A 31 7.05 -1.95 -7.75
C GLN A 31 6.84 -2.05 -9.25
N ASN A 32 5.74 -2.66 -9.68
CA ASN A 32 5.38 -2.79 -11.08
C ASN A 32 3.97 -2.26 -11.28
N TYR A 33 3.81 -1.32 -12.19
CA TYR A 33 2.54 -0.62 -12.39
C TYR A 33 1.46 -1.53 -12.94
N ALA A 34 1.78 -2.36 -13.93
CA ALA A 34 0.82 -3.28 -14.53
C ALA A 34 0.30 -4.30 -13.51
N ASP A 35 1.20 -4.84 -12.70
CA ASP A 35 0.85 -5.79 -11.65
C ASP A 35 0.02 -5.13 -10.54
N ALA A 36 0.39 -3.89 -10.18
CA ALA A 36 -0.36 -3.10 -9.21
C ALA A 36 -1.77 -2.81 -9.70
N GLU A 37 -1.95 -2.54 -10.99
CA GLU A 37 -3.26 -2.32 -11.59
C GLU A 37 -4.15 -3.55 -11.46
N ASP A 38 -3.63 -4.73 -11.70
CA ASP A 38 -4.37 -5.99 -11.52
C ASP A 38 -4.85 -6.16 -10.08
N CYS A 39 -3.97 -5.91 -9.11
CA CYS A 39 -4.32 -5.97 -7.69
C CYS A 39 -5.33 -4.89 -7.30
N PHE A 40 -5.21 -3.70 -7.86
CA PHE A 40 -6.16 -2.61 -7.71
C PHE A 40 -7.56 -3.05 -8.17
N GLN A 41 -7.67 -3.56 -9.37
CA GLN A 41 -8.95 -4.02 -9.92
C GLN A 41 -9.57 -5.11 -9.07
N ASN A 42 -8.77 -6.09 -8.67
CA ASN A 42 -9.25 -7.19 -7.83
C ASN A 42 -9.74 -6.70 -6.47
N THR A 43 -9.10 -5.70 -5.90
CA THR A 43 -9.51 -5.10 -4.63
C THR A 43 -10.93 -4.52 -4.73
N PHE A 44 -11.19 -3.73 -5.77
CA PHE A 44 -12.52 -3.13 -5.95
C PHE A 44 -13.57 -4.14 -6.42
N LEU A 45 -13.19 -5.18 -7.14
CA LEU A 45 -14.10 -6.29 -7.44
C LEU A 45 -14.53 -7.02 -6.17
N LYS A 46 -13.63 -7.20 -5.21
CA LYS A 46 -13.97 -7.80 -3.91
C LYS A 46 -14.90 -6.91 -3.08
N LEU A 47 -14.81 -5.61 -3.22
CA LEU A 47 -15.78 -4.71 -2.59
C LEU A 47 -17.19 -5.00 -3.07
N LEU A 48 -17.38 -5.29 -4.36
CA LEU A 48 -18.70 -5.63 -4.92
C LEU A 48 -19.19 -7.00 -4.47
N SER A 49 -18.30 -7.97 -4.31
CA SER A 49 -18.68 -9.38 -4.14
C SER A 49 -18.59 -9.89 -2.71
N LYS A 50 -17.71 -9.33 -1.87
CA LYS A 50 -17.37 -9.90 -0.56
C LYS A 50 -17.30 -8.89 0.58
N ALA A 51 -17.77 -7.67 0.36
CA ALA A 51 -17.70 -6.64 1.40
C ALA A 51 -18.52 -7.03 2.64
N PRO A 52 -17.95 -6.91 3.84
CA PRO A 52 -18.72 -7.04 5.07
C PRO A 52 -19.57 -5.80 5.30
N SER A 53 -20.34 -5.81 6.37
CA SER A 53 -21.00 -4.58 6.85
C SER A 53 -19.96 -3.68 7.52
N PHE A 54 -19.77 -2.48 7.00
CA PHE A 54 -18.82 -1.53 7.55
C PHE A 54 -19.44 -0.69 8.66
N LYS A 55 -18.72 -0.54 9.76
CA LYS A 55 -19.16 0.27 10.91
C LYS A 55 -19.12 1.77 10.59
N ASN A 56 -18.12 2.17 9.82
CA ASN A 56 -17.87 3.55 9.42
C ASN A 56 -16.93 3.57 8.22
N GLU A 57 -16.62 4.75 7.74
CA GLU A 57 -15.74 4.92 6.57
C GLU A 57 -14.30 4.51 6.85
N GLU A 58 -13.81 4.71 8.08
CA GLU A 58 -12.46 4.27 8.46
C GLU A 58 -12.33 2.75 8.40
N HIS A 59 -13.37 2.04 8.82
CA HIS A 59 -13.44 0.59 8.68
C HIS A 59 -13.39 0.16 7.21
N LEU A 60 -14.13 0.85 6.35
CA LEU A 60 -14.09 0.62 4.90
C LEU A 60 -12.68 0.84 4.35
N LYS A 61 -12.04 1.94 4.69
CA LYS A 61 -10.68 2.26 4.23
C LYS A 61 -9.68 1.19 4.65
N SER A 62 -9.68 0.80 5.91
CA SER A 62 -8.76 -0.23 6.41
C SER A 62 -9.01 -1.58 5.77
N TRP A 63 -10.28 -1.91 5.50
CA TRP A 63 -10.65 -3.14 4.80
C TRP A 63 -10.11 -3.15 3.37
N LEU A 64 -10.25 -2.03 2.64
CA LEU A 64 -9.70 -1.90 1.30
C LEU A 64 -8.19 -2.11 1.29
N ILE A 65 -7.49 -1.52 2.25
CA ILE A 65 -6.04 -1.68 2.38
C ILE A 65 -5.66 -3.13 2.67
N LYS A 66 -6.35 -3.79 3.59
CA LYS A 66 -6.15 -5.22 3.90
C LYS A 66 -6.34 -6.10 2.67
N VAL A 67 -7.39 -5.86 1.91
CA VAL A 67 -7.68 -6.61 0.69
C VAL A 67 -6.60 -6.36 -0.35
N ALA A 68 -6.18 -5.11 -0.54
CA ALA A 68 -5.12 -4.77 -1.49
C ALA A 68 -3.80 -5.47 -1.13
N ILE A 69 -3.41 -5.45 0.13
CA ILE A 69 -2.22 -6.15 0.62
C ILE A 69 -2.33 -7.65 0.36
N HIS A 70 -3.48 -8.24 0.65
CA HIS A 70 -3.72 -9.66 0.43
C HIS A 70 -3.64 -10.03 -1.06
N GLU A 71 -4.20 -9.19 -1.92
CA GLU A 71 -4.09 -9.38 -3.36
C GLU A 71 -2.63 -9.34 -3.84
N CYS A 72 -1.84 -8.43 -3.29
CA CYS A 72 -0.41 -8.34 -3.60
C CYS A 72 0.35 -9.59 -3.14
N TYR A 73 0.07 -10.09 -1.95
CA TYR A 73 0.67 -11.34 -1.47
C TYR A 73 0.31 -12.53 -2.36
N ASN A 74 -0.95 -12.63 -2.75
CA ASN A 74 -1.39 -13.69 -3.64
C ASN A 74 -0.72 -13.59 -5.01
N TYR A 75 -0.59 -12.38 -5.53
CA TYR A 75 0.08 -12.12 -6.79
C TYR A 75 1.54 -12.56 -6.73
N ILE A 76 2.26 -12.13 -5.70
CA ILE A 76 3.67 -12.49 -5.50
C ILE A 76 3.82 -14.01 -5.39
N LYS A 77 2.95 -14.67 -4.64
CA LYS A 77 2.97 -16.11 -4.44
C LYS A 77 2.79 -16.88 -5.75
N LYS A 78 1.87 -16.41 -6.62
CA LYS A 78 1.62 -17.04 -7.92
C LYS A 78 2.74 -16.80 -8.93
N ASN A 79 3.42 -15.66 -8.84
CA ASN A 79 4.37 -15.18 -9.85
C ASN A 79 5.81 -15.11 -9.34
N LYS A 80 6.16 -15.91 -8.33
CA LYS A 80 7.50 -15.90 -7.72
C LYS A 80 8.65 -16.01 -8.72
N LYS A 81 8.43 -16.67 -9.87
CA LYS A 81 9.44 -16.87 -10.90
C LYS A 81 9.58 -15.69 -11.86
N ILE A 82 8.63 -14.76 -11.83
CA ILE A 82 8.53 -13.66 -12.81
C ILE A 82 9.00 -12.34 -12.20
N LEU A 83 8.99 -12.23 -10.86
CA LEU A 83 9.50 -11.04 -10.17
C LEU A 83 11.02 -11.02 -10.21
N SER A 84 11.55 -10.62 -11.34
CA SER A 84 12.96 -10.33 -11.45
C SER A 84 13.22 -8.91 -10.93
N PHE A 85 14.41 -8.71 -10.39
CA PHE A 85 14.84 -7.40 -9.87
C PHE A 85 14.92 -6.29 -10.92
N HIS A 86 14.53 -6.59 -12.14
CA HIS A 86 14.61 -5.65 -13.27
C HIS A 86 13.27 -5.02 -13.60
N ASP A 87 12.28 -5.15 -12.72
CA ASP A 87 11.01 -4.49 -12.93
C ASP A 87 11.23 -3.00 -13.02
N LEU A 88 10.63 -2.42 -14.05
CA LEU A 88 10.78 -1.01 -14.38
C LEU A 88 10.42 -0.14 -13.19
N PRO A 89 11.18 0.91 -12.93
CA PRO A 89 10.82 1.84 -11.88
C PRO A 89 9.44 2.42 -12.16
N VAL A 90 8.66 2.60 -11.11
CA VAL A 90 7.36 3.22 -11.18
C VAL A 90 7.51 4.61 -11.78
N ASP A 91 6.66 4.92 -12.74
CA ASP A 91 6.67 6.23 -13.38
C ASP A 91 6.39 7.32 -12.34
N PRO A 92 7.28 8.29 -12.15
CA PRO A 92 7.14 9.32 -11.13
C PRO A 92 5.99 10.31 -11.38
N VAL A 93 5.34 10.27 -12.53
CA VAL A 93 4.30 11.23 -12.94
C VAL A 93 3.12 11.29 -11.96
N TYR A 94 2.94 10.25 -11.14
CA TYR A 94 1.80 10.14 -10.25
C TYR A 94 1.97 10.82 -8.89
N TYR A 95 3.13 11.38 -8.63
CA TYR A 95 3.40 12.03 -7.35
C TYR A 95 3.67 13.50 -7.53
N SER A 96 3.13 14.32 -6.64
CA SER A 96 3.49 15.73 -6.60
C SER A 96 5.00 15.87 -6.30
N ASP A 97 5.59 16.97 -6.73
CA ASP A 97 7.04 17.18 -6.66
C ASP A 97 7.65 16.85 -5.28
N ASP A 98 6.97 17.22 -4.20
CA ASP A 98 7.44 16.97 -2.82
C ASP A 98 7.36 15.49 -2.43
N ARG A 99 6.44 14.74 -3.02
CA ARG A 99 6.28 13.30 -2.75
C ARG A 99 7.18 12.45 -3.63
N PHE A 100 7.64 12.98 -4.72
CA PHE A 100 8.45 12.24 -5.69
C PHE A 100 9.77 11.75 -5.07
N ASP A 101 10.49 12.62 -4.39
CA ASP A 101 11.78 12.29 -3.78
C ASP A 101 11.64 11.19 -2.73
N VAL A 102 10.58 11.26 -1.91
CA VAL A 102 10.31 10.24 -0.90
C VAL A 102 9.92 8.92 -1.56
N SER A 103 9.07 8.96 -2.58
CA SER A 103 8.64 7.76 -3.29
C SER A 103 9.81 7.05 -3.96
N TRP A 104 10.69 7.80 -4.60
CA TRP A 104 11.88 7.26 -5.22
C TRP A 104 12.80 6.59 -4.19
N ALA A 105 13.03 7.26 -3.07
CA ALA A 105 13.84 6.72 -2.00
C ALA A 105 13.20 5.45 -1.39
N MET A 106 11.90 5.44 -1.23
CA MET A 106 11.16 4.28 -0.72
C MET A 106 11.30 3.06 -1.64
N MET A 107 11.38 3.26 -2.95
CA MET A 107 11.57 2.15 -3.90
C MET A 107 12.94 1.48 -3.76
N LYS A 108 13.91 2.12 -3.13
CA LYS A 108 15.22 1.54 -2.82
C LYS A 108 15.21 0.72 -1.53
N VAL A 109 14.15 0.82 -0.75
CA VAL A 109 14.00 0.10 0.51
C VAL A 109 13.23 -1.20 0.25
N GLU A 110 13.50 -2.25 1.02
CA GLU A 110 12.81 -3.53 0.89
C GLU A 110 11.29 -3.39 1.07
N ALA A 111 10.54 -4.19 0.32
CA ALA A 111 9.07 -4.10 0.27
C ALA A 111 8.39 -4.16 1.64
N LYS A 112 8.89 -5.01 2.54
CA LYS A 112 8.32 -5.15 3.89
C LYS A 112 8.41 -3.86 4.72
N TYR A 113 9.44 -3.05 4.50
CA TYR A 113 9.58 -1.76 5.18
C TYR A 113 8.82 -0.65 4.45
N ARG A 114 8.81 -0.68 3.12
CA ARG A 114 8.05 0.30 2.32
C ARG A 114 6.58 0.30 2.69
N GLU A 115 5.99 -0.88 2.81
CA GLU A 115 4.59 -1.05 3.15
C GLU A 115 4.25 -0.37 4.48
N ILE A 116 5.07 -0.60 5.50
CA ILE A 116 4.87 -0.01 6.82
C ILE A 116 5.11 1.50 6.80
N LEU A 117 6.17 1.95 6.13
CA LEU A 117 6.46 3.36 5.98
C LEU A 117 5.32 4.09 5.26
N TYR A 118 4.80 3.50 4.21
CA TYR A 118 3.67 4.06 3.46
C TYR A 118 2.43 4.21 4.34
N LEU A 119 2.05 3.16 5.06
CA LEU A 119 0.89 3.20 5.93
C LEU A 119 1.02 4.25 7.04
N HIS A 120 2.21 4.41 7.57
CA HIS A 120 2.45 5.35 8.66
C HIS A 120 2.54 6.81 8.18
N TYR A 121 3.36 7.07 7.16
CA TYR A 121 3.66 8.44 6.72
C TYR A 121 2.72 8.98 5.65
N CYS A 122 2.23 8.13 4.77
CA CYS A 122 1.33 8.57 3.70
C CYS A 122 -0.14 8.44 4.07
N GLU A 123 -0.51 7.39 4.79
CA GLU A 123 -1.90 7.12 5.18
C GLU A 123 -2.19 7.47 6.65
N ASN A 124 -1.19 7.94 7.39
CA ASN A 124 -1.31 8.45 8.75
C ASN A 124 -1.83 7.42 9.78
N TYR A 125 -1.56 6.15 9.57
CA TYR A 125 -1.91 5.11 10.53
C TYR A 125 -0.92 5.06 11.69
N LYS A 126 -1.45 4.85 12.87
CA LYS A 126 -0.65 4.63 14.08
C LYS A 126 -0.12 3.19 14.12
N VAL A 127 0.92 2.98 14.91
CA VAL A 127 1.57 1.66 15.05
C VAL A 127 0.55 0.54 15.34
N ASN A 128 -0.36 0.76 16.28
CA ASN A 128 -1.36 -0.25 16.64
C ASN A 128 -2.33 -0.54 15.49
N GLU A 129 -2.69 0.48 14.72
CA GLU A 129 -3.56 0.33 13.56
C GLU A 129 -2.86 -0.44 12.44
N ILE A 130 -1.58 -0.14 12.19
CA ILE A 130 -0.76 -0.87 11.20
C ILE A 130 -0.62 -2.33 11.62
N ALA A 131 -0.36 -2.58 12.90
CA ALA A 131 -0.26 -3.94 13.44
C ALA A 131 -1.54 -4.73 13.17
N GLU A 132 -2.70 -4.12 13.38
CA GLU A 132 -3.98 -4.75 13.10
C GLU A 132 -4.17 -5.01 11.58
N ILE A 133 -3.86 -4.04 10.75
CA ILE A 133 -3.97 -4.17 9.28
C ILE A 133 -3.09 -5.31 8.77
N LEU A 134 -1.85 -5.41 9.25
CA LEU A 134 -0.87 -6.38 8.77
C LEU A 134 -0.92 -7.71 9.54
N GLY A 135 -1.73 -7.82 10.58
CA GLY A 135 -1.76 -9.01 11.41
C GLY A 135 -0.44 -9.26 12.16
N LYS A 136 0.23 -8.19 12.56
CA LYS A 136 1.53 -8.25 13.25
C LYS A 136 1.43 -7.72 14.67
N ASN A 137 2.42 -8.07 15.49
CA ASN A 137 2.55 -7.52 16.84
C ASN A 137 2.96 -6.04 16.75
N PRO A 138 2.38 -5.14 17.58
CA PRO A 138 2.78 -3.73 17.58
C PRO A 138 4.28 -3.49 17.81
N ASN A 139 4.92 -4.30 18.63
CA ASN A 139 6.37 -4.20 18.86
C ASN A 139 7.16 -4.52 17.59
N THR A 140 6.71 -5.49 16.82
CA THR A 140 7.29 -5.82 15.51
C THR A 140 7.17 -4.63 14.56
N VAL A 141 6.00 -4.01 14.52
CA VAL A 141 5.77 -2.83 13.67
C VAL A 141 6.69 -1.67 14.08
N LYS A 142 6.86 -1.42 15.38
CA LYS A 142 7.80 -0.39 15.87
C LYS A 142 9.23 -0.65 15.41
N VAL A 143 9.70 -1.87 15.52
CA VAL A 143 11.04 -2.26 15.09
C VAL A 143 11.17 -2.09 13.57
N MET A 144 10.19 -2.52 12.81
CA MET A 144 10.19 -2.40 11.36
C MET A 144 10.14 -0.94 10.90
N LEU A 145 9.37 -0.09 11.57
CA LEU A 145 9.35 1.34 11.30
C LEU A 145 10.74 1.97 11.53
N LYS A 146 11.36 1.64 12.66
CA LYS A 146 12.69 2.14 12.98
C LYS A 146 13.72 1.73 11.93
N ARG A 147 13.75 0.45 11.59
CA ARG A 147 14.65 -0.09 10.56
C ARG A 147 14.36 0.51 9.19
N GLY A 148 13.09 0.66 8.86
CA GLY A 148 12.68 1.31 7.61
C GLY A 148 13.15 2.74 7.52
N ARG A 149 13.00 3.52 8.58
CA ARG A 149 13.50 4.90 8.64
C ARG A 149 15.01 4.97 8.49
N GLU A 150 15.73 4.09 9.14
CA GLU A 150 17.20 4.02 9.03
C GLU A 150 17.64 3.71 7.60
N LYS A 151 16.98 2.76 6.95
CA LYS A 151 17.26 2.40 5.55
C LYS A 151 16.91 3.54 4.60
N LEU A 152 15.78 4.20 4.82
CA LEU A 152 15.35 5.34 4.03
C LEU A 152 16.35 6.51 4.18
N LYS A 153 16.81 6.77 5.39
CA LYS A 153 17.79 7.79 5.67
C LYS A 153 19.12 7.54 4.94
N LYS A 154 19.56 6.28 4.88
CA LYS A 154 20.75 5.90 4.12
C LYS A 154 20.61 6.19 2.63
N VAL A 155 19.43 5.93 2.07
CA VAL A 155 19.17 6.23 0.66
C VAL A 155 19.23 7.73 0.41
N TYR A 156 18.65 8.54 1.29
CA TYR A 156 18.67 10.00 1.17
C TYR A 156 20.03 10.60 1.41
N GLY A 157 20.73 10.10 2.41
CA GLY A 157 22.04 10.63 2.81
C GLY A 157 23.19 10.24 1.89
N GLY A 158 22.92 9.34 0.93
CA GLY A 158 24.00 8.73 0.16
C GLY A 158 24.94 7.95 1.08
N ASP A 159 25.96 7.37 0.49
CA ASP A 159 26.99 6.64 1.25
C ASP A 159 27.96 7.63 1.93
N ASP A 160 27.47 8.49 2.79
CA ASP A 160 28.29 9.46 3.51
C ASP A 160 29.14 8.82 4.62
N ASN A 161 29.23 7.51 4.65
CA ASN A 161 30.01 6.78 5.65
C ASN A 161 31.13 5.94 5.02
N GLU A 162 31.85 6.56 4.14
CA GLU A 162 33.15 6.01 3.80
C GLU A 162 34.26 6.77 4.48
#